data_032619c941835844e92a55d1d7ff2d0f
#
_entry.id   032619c941835844e92a55d1d7ff2d0f
#
_cell.length_a   1.000
_cell.length_b   1.000
_cell.length_c   1.000
_cell.angle_alpha   90.00
_cell.angle_beta   90.00
_cell.angle_gamma   90.00
#
_symmetry.space_group_name_H-M   'P 1'
#
loop_
_entity.id
_entity.type
_entity.pdbx_description
1 polymer ?
#
loop_
_entity_poly.entity_id
_entity_poly.type
_entity_poly.pdbx_seq_one_letter_code
_entity_poly.pdbx_strand_id
1 'polypeptide(L)'
;MISLLSANIRVLLVSFCLSTGFLCLTPALQAQEKPLLIEKINSKLYLYTTFNTFDGAKYAANALYLITKKGVILFDTPWDSTQYQPLLDSIKQRHDLPVIAVYATHWHEDRAGGFAYYNRIGIPTYATKMTNDLLKANHKAQAAHLVDINKTYKIGGQSFVLNFFGPGHSMDNVVVWFPEYKILDGGCFIKSSEARDLGFTADGDVKSWKPSLARLLTKYPQINMVIPGHDAWKDKGQIKRTEALLTEKQ
;
A
#
# COMPACT_ATOMS: atom_id res chain seq x y z
N MET A 1 45.78 -96.58 5.74
CA MET A 1 44.54 -96.40 6.54
C MET A 1 44.61 -94.97 7.05
N ILE A 2 43.87 -94.10 6.43
CA ILE A 2 44.00 -92.62 6.54
C ILE A 2 42.83 -92.15 7.40
N SER A 3 43.11 -91.55 8.54
CA SER A 3 42.12 -90.89 9.41
C SER A 3 41.90 -89.45 8.99
N LEU A 4 40.66 -89.09 8.70
CA LEU A 4 40.24 -87.73 8.37
C LEU A 4 39.89 -86.96 9.63
N LEU A 5 40.59 -85.88 9.93
CA LEU A 5 40.22 -84.91 10.94
C LEU A 5 39.22 -83.93 10.35
N SER A 6 38.06 -83.81 10.94
CA SER A 6 37.09 -82.78 10.64
C SER A 6 37.33 -81.52 11.50
N ALA A 7 37.62 -80.43 10.85
CA ALA A 7 37.73 -79.12 11.51
C ALA A 7 36.37 -78.44 11.50
N ASN A 8 35.80 -78.13 12.63
CA ASN A 8 34.60 -77.33 12.84
C ASN A 8 34.95 -75.85 12.77
N ILE A 9 34.50 -75.15 11.69
CA ILE A 9 34.58 -73.72 11.61
C ILE A 9 33.28 -73.16 12.21
N ARG A 10 33.38 -72.51 13.36
CA ARG A 10 32.30 -71.70 13.92
C ARG A 10 32.30 -70.32 13.22
N VAL A 11 31.27 -70.04 12.40
CA VAL A 11 31.03 -68.73 11.82
C VAL A 11 30.32 -67.88 12.86
N LEU A 12 30.97 -66.81 13.30
CA LEU A 12 30.38 -65.75 14.15
C LEU A 12 29.65 -64.78 13.26
N LEU A 13 28.33 -64.84 13.28
CA LEU A 13 27.49 -63.79 12.62
C LEU A 13 27.43 -62.56 13.55
N VAL A 14 28.18 -61.54 13.21
CA VAL A 14 28.04 -60.18 13.80
C VAL A 14 26.90 -59.46 13.09
N SER A 15 25.73 -59.39 13.77
CA SER A 15 24.61 -58.54 13.32
C SER A 15 24.94 -57.09 13.54
N PHE A 16 25.19 -56.37 12.46
CA PHE A 16 25.37 -54.92 12.44
C PHE A 16 23.98 -54.24 12.27
N CYS A 17 23.37 -53.86 13.41
CA CYS A 17 22.15 -53.06 13.36
C CYS A 17 22.49 -51.64 12.90
N LEU A 18 22.25 -51.34 11.61
CA LEU A 18 22.19 -49.96 11.10
C LEU A 18 20.89 -49.32 11.60
N SER A 19 20.95 -48.54 12.67
CA SER A 19 19.89 -47.64 13.06
C SER A 19 19.93 -46.41 12.14
N THR A 20 19.16 -46.41 11.05
CA THR A 20 18.91 -45.25 10.23
C THR A 20 18.00 -44.29 11.01
N GLY A 21 18.60 -43.32 11.71
CA GLY A 21 17.88 -42.21 12.29
C GLY A 21 17.24 -41.38 11.20
N PHE A 22 15.94 -41.52 11.00
CA PHE A 22 15.13 -40.64 10.13
C PHE A 22 15.03 -39.27 10.82
N LEU A 23 15.93 -38.34 10.47
CA LEU A 23 15.75 -36.93 10.85
C LEU A 23 14.48 -36.41 10.13
N CYS A 24 13.36 -36.39 10.84
CA CYS A 24 12.20 -35.63 10.43
C CYS A 24 12.56 -34.13 10.43
N LEU A 25 13.04 -33.61 9.32
CA LEU A 25 13.06 -32.18 9.04
C LEU A 25 11.61 -31.73 8.91
N THR A 26 11.00 -31.31 10.02
CA THR A 26 9.77 -30.55 9.99
C THR A 26 10.09 -29.24 9.25
N PRO A 27 9.49 -28.94 8.08
CA PRO A 27 9.64 -27.63 7.49
C PRO A 27 9.10 -26.64 8.53
N ALA A 28 9.95 -25.75 9.03
CA ALA A 28 9.51 -24.59 9.79
C ALA A 28 8.53 -23.87 8.87
N LEU A 29 7.25 -23.86 9.22
CA LEU A 29 6.22 -23.07 8.56
C LEU A 29 6.58 -21.61 8.83
N GLN A 30 7.45 -21.07 7.99
CA GLN A 30 7.80 -19.66 8.01
C GLN A 30 6.48 -18.94 7.74
N ALA A 31 5.91 -18.31 8.75
CA ALA A 31 4.70 -17.52 8.60
C ALA A 31 4.98 -16.53 7.47
N GLN A 32 4.40 -16.78 6.30
CA GLN A 32 4.57 -15.93 5.14
C GLN A 32 4.01 -14.56 5.52
N GLU A 33 4.89 -13.57 5.71
CA GLU A 33 4.45 -12.20 6.00
C GLU A 33 3.46 -11.81 4.93
N LYS A 34 2.25 -11.45 5.34
CA LYS A 34 1.21 -11.05 4.40
C LYS A 34 1.73 -9.83 3.64
N PRO A 35 1.82 -9.88 2.31
CA PRO A 35 2.42 -8.79 1.52
C PRO A 35 1.53 -7.54 1.52
N LEU A 36 0.28 -7.64 1.97
CA LEU A 36 -0.66 -6.53 2.14
C LEU A 36 -1.67 -6.86 3.25
N LEU A 37 -2.21 -5.80 3.87
CA LEU A 37 -3.30 -5.89 4.83
C LEU A 37 -4.52 -5.19 4.26
N ILE A 38 -5.73 -5.70 4.53
CA ILE A 38 -6.98 -5.06 4.12
C ILE A 38 -7.89 -4.95 5.33
N GLU A 39 -8.26 -3.72 5.67
CA GLU A 39 -9.11 -3.39 6.80
C GLU A 39 -10.37 -2.64 6.33
N LYS A 40 -11.51 -3.00 6.91
CA LYS A 40 -12.79 -2.33 6.61
C LYS A 40 -12.91 -1.04 7.42
N ILE A 41 -13.14 0.08 6.74
CA ILE A 41 -13.49 1.36 7.38
C ILE A 41 -15.00 1.45 7.58
N ASN A 42 -15.77 1.22 6.50
CA ASN A 42 -17.23 1.17 6.54
C ASN A 42 -17.77 0.18 5.48
N SER A 43 -19.05 0.24 5.15
CA SER A 43 -19.66 -0.68 4.16
C SER A 43 -19.16 -0.49 2.74
N LYS A 44 -18.48 0.63 2.42
CA LYS A 44 -18.03 0.99 1.07
C LYS A 44 -16.54 1.30 0.99
N LEU A 45 -15.94 1.81 2.05
CA LEU A 45 -14.53 2.16 2.09
C LEU A 45 -13.72 1.11 2.85
N TYR A 46 -12.59 0.75 2.27
CA TYR A 46 -11.60 -0.14 2.84
C TYR A 46 -10.22 0.50 2.72
N LEU A 47 -9.43 0.33 3.75
CA LEU A 47 -8.00 0.64 3.73
C LEU A 47 -7.24 -0.61 3.31
N TYR A 48 -6.21 -0.43 2.51
CA TYR A 48 -5.19 -1.44 2.30
C TYR A 48 -3.81 -0.87 2.62
N THR A 49 -3.02 -1.66 3.33
CA THR A 49 -1.64 -1.31 3.68
C THR A 49 -0.71 -2.24 2.91
N THR A 50 0.21 -1.66 2.20
CA THR A 50 1.26 -2.32 1.44
C THR A 50 2.62 -1.99 2.01
N PHE A 51 3.65 -2.73 1.63
CA PHE A 51 4.96 -2.59 2.25
C PHE A 51 6.04 -2.55 1.18
N ASN A 52 7.08 -1.75 1.44
CA ASN A 52 8.33 -1.80 0.71
C ASN A 52 9.50 -1.73 1.68
N THR A 53 10.68 -2.14 1.23
CA THR A 53 11.88 -2.19 2.05
C THR A 53 12.94 -1.27 1.46
N PHE A 54 13.46 -0.34 2.28
CA PHE A 54 14.58 0.54 1.95
C PHE A 54 15.63 0.45 3.05
N ASP A 55 16.88 0.27 2.68
CA ASP A 55 18.01 0.15 3.61
C ASP A 55 17.77 -0.88 4.74
N GLY A 56 17.11 -1.99 4.39
CA GLY A 56 16.77 -3.06 5.34
C GLY A 56 15.60 -2.75 6.28
N ALA A 57 15.02 -1.56 6.24
CA ALA A 57 13.82 -1.19 7.01
C ALA A 57 12.55 -1.34 6.15
N LYS A 58 11.51 -1.93 6.75
CA LYS A 58 10.21 -2.12 6.12
C LYS A 58 9.31 -0.94 6.44
N TYR A 59 8.78 -0.32 5.39
CA TYR A 59 7.86 0.82 5.47
C TYR A 59 6.47 0.41 5.01
N ALA A 60 5.46 0.90 5.71
CA ALA A 60 4.05 0.70 5.36
C ALA A 60 3.53 1.90 4.56
N ALA A 61 2.72 1.65 3.54
CA ALA A 61 1.94 2.68 2.83
C ALA A 61 0.46 2.34 2.91
N ASN A 62 -0.34 3.31 3.33
CA ASN A 62 -1.79 3.22 3.42
C ASN A 62 -2.43 3.79 2.16
N ALA A 63 -3.44 3.12 1.67
CA ALA A 63 -4.22 3.54 0.53
C ALA A 63 -5.66 3.04 0.67
N LEU A 64 -6.58 3.53 -0.15
CA LEU A 64 -7.99 3.20 -0.02
C LEU A 64 -8.55 2.53 -1.27
N TYR A 65 -9.61 1.75 -1.08
CA TYR A 65 -10.50 1.42 -2.17
C TYR A 65 -11.97 1.64 -1.81
N LEU A 66 -12.74 2.04 -2.83
CA LEU A 66 -14.17 2.37 -2.73
C LEU A 66 -14.99 1.36 -3.51
N ILE A 67 -15.94 0.70 -2.83
CA ILE A 67 -16.91 -0.20 -3.46
C ILE A 67 -18.06 0.62 -4.05
N THR A 68 -18.31 0.43 -5.34
CA THR A 68 -19.42 1.05 -6.07
C THR A 68 -20.33 -0.02 -6.68
N LYS A 69 -21.49 0.37 -7.20
CA LYS A 69 -22.37 -0.55 -7.95
C LYS A 69 -21.78 -1.01 -9.29
N LYS A 70 -20.72 -0.34 -9.78
CA LYS A 70 -20.07 -0.65 -11.07
C LYS A 70 -18.79 -1.46 -10.92
N GLY A 71 -18.24 -1.58 -9.70
CA GLY A 71 -16.96 -2.21 -9.39
C GLY A 71 -16.21 -1.41 -8.33
N VAL A 72 -14.95 -1.73 -8.14
CA VAL A 72 -14.09 -1.14 -7.11
C VAL A 72 -13.15 -0.09 -7.71
N ILE A 73 -13.00 1.04 -7.04
CA ILE A 73 -12.07 2.11 -7.39
C ILE A 73 -10.92 2.08 -6.39
N LEU A 74 -9.68 2.01 -6.88
CA LEU A 74 -8.48 2.17 -6.05
C LEU A 74 -8.08 3.65 -6.01
N PHE A 75 -7.65 4.11 -4.86
CA PHE A 75 -6.91 5.34 -4.65
C PHE A 75 -5.49 4.95 -4.26
N ASP A 76 -4.54 5.36 -5.09
CA ASP A 76 -3.14 4.94 -5.13
C ASP A 76 -2.92 3.48 -5.58
N THR A 77 -1.67 3.10 -5.82
CA THR A 77 -1.26 1.73 -6.14
C THR A 77 -0.47 1.15 -4.98
N PRO A 78 -0.44 -0.19 -4.82
CA PRO A 78 0.52 -0.79 -3.87
C PRO A 78 1.94 -0.30 -4.14
N TRP A 79 2.74 -0.21 -3.08
CA TRP A 79 4.11 0.30 -3.19
C TRP A 79 5.06 -0.69 -3.88
N ASP A 80 4.86 -1.99 -3.68
CA ASP A 80 5.69 -3.03 -4.30
C ASP A 80 4.91 -3.79 -5.38
N SER A 81 5.57 -4.06 -6.51
CA SER A 81 4.97 -4.72 -7.68
C SER A 81 4.45 -6.13 -7.38
N THR A 82 5.03 -6.83 -6.40
CA THR A 82 4.57 -8.16 -5.97
C THR A 82 3.19 -8.12 -5.32
N GLN A 83 2.69 -6.94 -4.97
CA GLN A 83 1.42 -6.74 -4.27
C GLN A 83 0.28 -6.31 -5.21
N TYR A 84 0.55 -5.99 -6.48
CA TYR A 84 -0.48 -5.54 -7.43
C TYR A 84 -1.55 -6.59 -7.69
N GLN A 85 -1.16 -7.79 -8.13
CA GLN A 85 -2.09 -8.87 -8.39
C GLN A 85 -2.74 -9.40 -7.11
N PRO A 86 -2.02 -9.64 -5.99
CA PRO A 86 -2.62 -10.05 -4.72
C PRO A 86 -3.71 -9.10 -4.21
N LEU A 87 -3.58 -7.76 -4.43
CA LEU A 87 -4.64 -6.82 -4.08
C LEU A 87 -5.90 -7.05 -4.94
N LEU A 88 -5.74 -7.20 -6.27
CA LEU A 88 -6.86 -7.48 -7.18
C LEU A 88 -7.58 -8.77 -6.81
N ASP A 89 -6.82 -9.84 -6.54
CA ASP A 89 -7.34 -11.15 -6.16
C ASP A 89 -8.11 -11.09 -4.83
N SER A 90 -7.55 -10.37 -3.85
CA SER A 90 -8.18 -10.16 -2.55
C SER A 90 -9.49 -9.38 -2.65
N ILE A 91 -9.54 -8.35 -3.50
CA ILE A 91 -10.76 -7.58 -3.78
C ILE A 91 -11.80 -8.46 -4.45
N LYS A 92 -11.42 -9.21 -5.49
CA LYS A 92 -12.31 -10.13 -6.22
C LYS A 92 -12.87 -11.21 -5.29
N GLN A 93 -12.01 -11.84 -4.49
CA GLN A 93 -12.41 -12.86 -3.52
C GLN A 93 -13.37 -12.31 -2.46
N ARG A 94 -13.13 -11.09 -1.97
CA ARG A 94 -13.88 -10.48 -0.88
C ARG A 94 -15.22 -9.91 -1.29
N HIS A 95 -15.32 -9.38 -2.50
CA HIS A 95 -16.47 -8.58 -2.94
C HIS A 95 -17.15 -9.11 -4.20
N ASP A 96 -16.52 -10.05 -4.89
CA ASP A 96 -16.94 -10.55 -6.22
C ASP A 96 -17.11 -9.42 -7.26
N LEU A 97 -16.29 -8.36 -7.15
CA LEU A 97 -16.32 -7.19 -8.02
C LEU A 97 -14.96 -6.98 -8.69
N PRO A 98 -14.92 -6.50 -9.95
CA PRO A 98 -13.69 -6.10 -10.61
C PRO A 98 -13.21 -4.74 -10.09
N VAL A 99 -11.89 -4.50 -10.13
CA VAL A 99 -11.34 -3.13 -10.07
C VAL A 99 -11.57 -2.47 -11.42
N ILE A 100 -12.17 -1.27 -11.42
CA ILE A 100 -12.58 -0.54 -12.64
C ILE A 100 -11.81 0.76 -12.86
N ALA A 101 -11.05 1.22 -11.90
CA ALA A 101 -10.26 2.44 -11.99
C ALA A 101 -9.21 2.50 -10.89
N VAL A 102 -8.08 3.16 -11.18
CA VAL A 102 -7.02 3.49 -10.21
C VAL A 102 -6.71 4.98 -10.32
N TYR A 103 -6.79 5.71 -9.22
CA TYR A 103 -6.47 7.14 -9.12
C TYR A 103 -5.22 7.31 -8.29
N ALA A 104 -4.23 8.09 -8.72
CA ALA A 104 -3.07 8.42 -7.91
C ALA A 104 -3.21 9.80 -7.24
N THR A 105 -2.79 9.87 -5.98
CA THR A 105 -2.76 11.12 -5.21
C THR A 105 -1.55 11.99 -5.56
N HIS A 106 -0.43 11.39 -5.94
CA HIS A 106 0.76 12.06 -6.47
C HIS A 106 1.70 11.07 -7.19
N TRP A 107 2.82 11.56 -7.73
CA TRP A 107 3.67 10.84 -8.67
C TRP A 107 4.64 9.81 -8.06
N HIS A 108 4.80 9.73 -6.73
CA HIS A 108 5.73 8.79 -6.09
C HIS A 108 5.33 7.33 -6.30
N GLU A 109 6.29 6.43 -6.09
CA GLU A 109 6.12 5.01 -6.40
C GLU A 109 5.06 4.31 -5.55
N ASP A 110 4.93 4.71 -4.30
CA ASP A 110 3.92 4.20 -3.37
C ASP A 110 2.48 4.65 -3.73
N ARG A 111 2.32 5.48 -4.79
CA ARG A 111 1.04 6.03 -5.24
C ARG A 111 0.76 5.74 -6.71
N ALA A 112 1.74 5.96 -7.59
CA ALA A 112 1.60 5.83 -9.04
C ALA A 112 2.48 4.72 -9.66
N GLY A 113 3.32 4.05 -8.87
CA GLY A 113 4.29 3.07 -9.37
C GLY A 113 3.66 1.91 -10.14
N GLY A 114 2.42 1.56 -9.84
CA GLY A 114 1.68 0.49 -10.50
C GLY A 114 1.07 0.85 -11.87
N PHE A 115 1.12 2.09 -12.35
CA PHE A 115 0.41 2.51 -13.56
C PHE A 115 0.75 1.67 -14.79
N ALA A 116 2.03 1.33 -14.98
CA ALA A 116 2.43 0.44 -16.10
C ALA A 116 1.72 -0.91 -16.04
N TYR A 117 1.60 -1.48 -14.85
CA TYR A 117 0.93 -2.76 -14.63
C TYR A 117 -0.57 -2.67 -14.92
N TYR A 118 -1.27 -1.73 -14.28
CA TYR A 118 -2.72 -1.58 -14.42
C TYR A 118 -3.13 -1.23 -15.85
N ASN A 119 -2.41 -0.31 -16.53
CA ASN A 119 -2.62 0.02 -17.94
C ASN A 119 -2.48 -1.22 -18.84
N ARG A 120 -1.44 -2.05 -18.61
CA ARG A 120 -1.20 -3.27 -19.40
C ARG A 120 -2.32 -4.29 -19.29
N ILE A 121 -2.94 -4.42 -18.12
CA ILE A 121 -4.06 -5.36 -17.90
C ILE A 121 -5.43 -4.74 -18.18
N GLY A 122 -5.47 -3.53 -18.75
CA GLY A 122 -6.70 -2.86 -19.17
C GLY A 122 -7.52 -2.21 -18.06
N ILE A 123 -6.94 -2.00 -16.86
CA ILE A 123 -7.59 -1.23 -15.80
C ILE A 123 -7.21 0.25 -15.99
N PRO A 124 -8.19 1.15 -16.24
CA PRO A 124 -7.93 2.56 -16.47
C PRO A 124 -7.26 3.23 -15.28
N THR A 125 -6.18 3.99 -15.53
CA THR A 125 -5.46 4.77 -14.52
C THR A 125 -5.70 6.25 -14.73
N TYR A 126 -5.79 6.98 -13.61
CA TYR A 126 -6.16 8.39 -13.57
C TYR A 126 -5.20 9.19 -12.69
N ALA A 127 -4.76 10.34 -13.18
CA ALA A 127 -3.95 11.28 -12.42
C ALA A 127 -4.23 12.72 -12.86
N THR A 128 -3.82 13.68 -12.04
CA THR A 128 -3.84 15.09 -12.46
C THR A 128 -2.83 15.33 -13.58
N LYS A 129 -3.01 16.41 -14.34
CA LYS A 129 -2.01 16.80 -15.33
C LYS A 129 -0.64 17.00 -14.70
N MET A 130 -0.57 17.62 -13.51
CA MET A 130 0.70 17.86 -12.79
C MET A 130 1.38 16.55 -12.43
N THR A 131 0.64 15.57 -11.92
CA THR A 131 1.15 14.23 -11.63
C THR A 131 1.70 13.55 -12.89
N ASN A 132 0.97 13.61 -14.00
CA ASN A 132 1.44 13.01 -15.26
C ASN A 132 2.69 13.72 -15.82
N ASP A 133 2.78 15.05 -15.69
CA ASP A 133 3.96 15.79 -16.11
C ASP A 133 5.20 15.39 -15.28
N LEU A 134 5.05 15.19 -13.96
CA LEU A 134 6.13 14.73 -13.09
C LEU A 134 6.51 13.27 -13.37
N LEU A 135 5.54 12.37 -13.59
CA LEU A 135 5.81 11.00 -14.02
C LEU A 135 6.61 10.97 -15.33
N LYS A 136 6.21 11.78 -16.32
CA LYS A 136 6.91 11.91 -17.59
C LYS A 136 8.34 12.43 -17.41
N ALA A 137 8.52 13.49 -16.64
CA ALA A 137 9.83 14.08 -16.36
C ALA A 137 10.78 13.11 -15.69
N ASN A 138 10.27 12.17 -14.90
CA ASN A 138 11.02 11.14 -14.20
C ASN A 138 11.01 9.78 -14.93
N HIS A 139 10.69 9.74 -16.23
CA HIS A 139 10.69 8.52 -17.06
C HIS A 139 9.83 7.38 -16.51
N LYS A 140 8.75 7.71 -15.79
CA LYS A 140 7.78 6.75 -15.23
C LYS A 140 6.53 6.64 -16.10
N ALA A 141 5.82 5.52 -15.96
CA ALA A 141 4.55 5.29 -16.64
C ALA A 141 3.51 6.33 -16.20
N GLN A 142 2.89 6.99 -17.17
CA GLN A 142 1.84 7.97 -16.94
C GLN A 142 0.48 7.30 -16.77
N ALA A 143 -0.45 7.99 -16.11
CA ALA A 143 -1.86 7.61 -16.14
C ALA A 143 -2.40 7.67 -17.57
N ALA A 144 -3.30 6.75 -17.91
CA ALA A 144 -3.95 6.70 -19.22
C ALA A 144 -4.94 7.87 -19.40
N HIS A 145 -5.48 8.41 -18.30
CA HIS A 145 -6.48 9.48 -18.33
C HIS A 145 -6.12 10.59 -17.35
N LEU A 146 -6.43 11.82 -17.75
CA LEU A 146 -6.31 12.99 -16.87
C LEU A 146 -7.61 13.21 -16.09
N VAL A 147 -7.47 13.73 -14.87
CA VAL A 147 -8.59 14.16 -14.03
C VAL A 147 -8.46 15.60 -13.62
N ASP A 148 -9.61 16.23 -13.45
CA ASP A 148 -9.72 17.59 -12.92
C ASP A 148 -9.71 17.54 -11.39
N ILE A 149 -9.03 18.51 -10.78
CA ILE A 149 -9.09 18.76 -9.34
C ILE A 149 -10.35 19.58 -8.99
N ASN A 150 -10.73 19.51 -7.71
CA ASN A 150 -11.87 20.27 -7.15
C ASN A 150 -13.24 19.93 -7.80
N LYS A 151 -13.31 18.80 -8.48
CA LYS A 151 -14.50 18.25 -9.12
C LYS A 151 -15.02 17.05 -8.37
N THR A 152 -16.34 16.97 -8.23
CA THR A 152 -17.00 15.79 -7.67
C THR A 152 -17.18 14.72 -8.74
N TYR A 153 -16.59 13.57 -8.52
CA TYR A 153 -16.79 12.38 -9.34
C TYR A 153 -17.91 11.54 -8.73
N LYS A 154 -18.85 11.09 -9.58
CA LYS A 154 -19.96 10.21 -9.17
C LYS A 154 -19.91 8.92 -9.99
N ILE A 155 -19.63 7.79 -9.34
CA ILE A 155 -19.46 6.49 -10.01
C ILE A 155 -20.22 5.44 -9.22
N GLY A 156 -21.16 4.75 -9.88
CA GLY A 156 -21.89 3.62 -9.29
C GLY A 156 -22.58 3.90 -7.95
N GLY A 157 -23.10 5.13 -7.79
CA GLY A 157 -23.83 5.56 -6.59
C GLY A 157 -22.93 6.06 -5.45
N GLN A 158 -21.64 6.17 -5.68
CA GLN A 158 -20.67 6.75 -4.73
C GLN A 158 -20.09 8.05 -5.27
N SER A 159 -19.64 8.94 -4.39
CA SER A 159 -18.99 10.18 -4.78
C SER A 159 -17.69 10.41 -4.02
N PHE A 160 -16.73 11.04 -4.70
CA PHE A 160 -15.47 11.50 -4.13
C PHE A 160 -15.00 12.79 -4.84
N VAL A 161 -14.10 13.52 -4.20
CA VAL A 161 -13.52 14.76 -4.74
C VAL A 161 -12.02 14.68 -4.61
N LEU A 162 -11.30 14.92 -5.70
CA LEU A 162 -9.86 15.12 -5.70
C LEU A 162 -9.57 16.60 -5.49
N ASN A 163 -8.87 16.95 -4.42
CA ASN A 163 -8.55 18.35 -4.12
C ASN A 163 -7.05 18.59 -4.05
N PHE A 164 -6.64 19.65 -4.70
CA PHE A 164 -5.31 20.23 -4.55
C PHE A 164 -5.40 21.50 -3.71
N PHE A 165 -4.69 21.53 -2.59
CA PHE A 165 -4.64 22.68 -1.69
C PHE A 165 -3.35 23.48 -1.81
N GLY A 166 -2.45 23.02 -2.64
CA GLY A 166 -1.11 23.55 -2.85
C GLY A 166 -0.03 22.52 -2.57
N PRO A 167 1.23 22.84 -2.86
CA PRO A 167 2.36 21.97 -2.60
C PRO A 167 2.50 21.62 -1.11
N GLY A 168 3.11 20.49 -0.83
CA GLY A 168 3.41 20.02 0.51
C GLY A 168 4.45 18.91 0.46
N HIS A 169 4.04 17.66 0.70
CA HIS A 169 4.88 16.47 0.58
C HIS A 169 5.48 16.32 -0.83
N SER A 170 4.71 16.61 -1.84
CA SER A 170 5.15 16.74 -3.24
C SER A 170 4.50 17.95 -3.88
N MET A 171 4.99 18.35 -5.06
CA MET A 171 4.45 19.52 -5.76
C MET A 171 3.02 19.30 -6.28
N ASP A 172 2.62 18.06 -6.49
CA ASP A 172 1.36 17.62 -7.13
C ASP A 172 0.37 16.95 -6.17
N ASN A 173 0.67 16.86 -4.88
CA ASN A 173 -0.12 16.08 -3.94
C ASN A 173 -1.59 16.53 -3.88
N VAL A 174 -2.50 15.65 -4.23
CA VAL A 174 -3.93 15.80 -3.98
C VAL A 174 -4.36 14.94 -2.80
N VAL A 175 -5.48 15.33 -2.19
CA VAL A 175 -6.19 14.52 -1.20
C VAL A 175 -7.53 14.09 -1.76
N VAL A 176 -8.08 12.98 -1.26
CA VAL A 176 -9.39 12.49 -1.68
C VAL A 176 -10.39 12.71 -0.55
N TRP A 177 -11.44 13.47 -0.84
CA TRP A 177 -12.55 13.70 0.08
C TRP A 177 -13.74 12.81 -0.28
N PHE A 178 -14.26 12.08 0.71
CA PHE A 178 -15.46 11.26 0.61
C PHE A 178 -16.61 11.95 1.38
N PRO A 179 -17.44 12.77 0.70
CA PRO A 179 -18.40 13.66 1.37
C PRO A 179 -19.48 12.92 2.15
N GLU A 180 -19.92 11.77 1.63
CA GLU A 180 -20.95 10.94 2.29
C GLU A 180 -20.50 10.43 3.66
N TYR A 181 -19.20 10.16 3.83
CA TYR A 181 -18.63 9.58 5.05
C TYR A 181 -17.91 10.62 5.92
N LYS A 182 -17.66 11.81 5.39
CA LYS A 182 -16.77 12.84 5.98
C LYS A 182 -15.38 12.28 6.29
N ILE A 183 -14.87 11.44 5.38
CA ILE A 183 -13.54 10.84 5.46
C ILE A 183 -12.62 11.54 4.48
N LEU A 184 -11.42 11.87 4.95
CA LEU A 184 -10.34 12.41 4.15
C LEU A 184 -9.24 11.36 3.99
N ASP A 185 -8.97 10.94 2.76
CA ASP A 185 -7.70 10.32 2.41
C ASP A 185 -6.68 11.43 2.21
N GLY A 186 -5.83 11.59 3.20
CA GLY A 186 -4.79 12.63 3.21
C GLY A 186 -3.56 12.23 2.44
N GLY A 187 -3.40 10.92 2.14
CA GLY A 187 -2.17 10.41 1.54
C GLY A 187 -0.93 10.89 2.29
N CYS A 188 0.19 11.05 1.59
CA CYS A 188 1.46 11.50 2.22
C CYS A 188 1.44 12.99 2.64
N PHE A 189 0.42 13.74 2.22
CA PHE A 189 0.19 15.11 2.65
C PHE A 189 -0.18 15.20 4.15
N ILE A 190 -0.77 14.16 4.73
CA ILE A 190 -1.09 14.08 6.16
C ILE A 190 -0.23 12.98 6.79
N LYS A 191 0.48 13.34 7.86
CA LYS A 191 1.32 12.42 8.62
C LYS A 191 0.50 11.67 9.68
N SER A 192 0.93 10.44 9.98
CA SER A 192 0.41 9.67 11.12
C SER A 192 0.56 10.45 12.43
N SER A 193 -0.30 10.18 13.39
CA SER A 193 -0.18 10.73 14.76
C SER A 193 1.13 10.35 15.45
N GLU A 194 1.74 9.23 15.04
CA GLU A 194 3.01 8.71 15.57
C GLU A 194 4.23 9.11 14.73
N ALA A 195 4.05 9.84 13.64
CA ALA A 195 5.15 10.24 12.75
C ALA A 195 6.19 11.06 13.53
N ARG A 196 7.46 10.73 13.35
CA ARG A 196 8.58 11.41 14.02
C ARG A 196 9.06 12.61 13.23
N ASP A 197 8.88 12.60 11.91
CA ASP A 197 9.29 13.65 10.99
C ASP A 197 8.35 13.73 9.78
N LEU A 198 8.68 14.60 8.83
CA LEU A 198 7.92 14.77 7.57
C LEU A 198 8.22 13.68 6.52
N GLY A 199 9.17 12.77 6.79
CA GLY A 199 9.65 11.79 5.82
C GLY A 199 10.38 12.42 4.64
N PHE A 200 10.29 11.78 3.48
CA PHE A 200 10.89 12.31 2.25
C PHE A 200 10.19 13.60 1.80
N THR A 201 10.96 14.68 1.64
CA THR A 201 10.47 16.02 1.30
C THR A 201 11.23 16.68 0.16
N ALA A 202 12.18 15.98 -0.47
CA ALA A 202 13.02 16.57 -1.51
C ALA A 202 12.24 17.01 -2.76
N ASP A 203 11.10 16.36 -3.04
CA ASP A 203 10.21 16.65 -4.17
C ASP A 203 9.03 17.53 -3.78
N GLY A 204 9.04 18.08 -2.56
CA GLY A 204 7.96 18.86 -2.00
C GLY A 204 8.32 20.32 -1.76
N ASP A 205 7.40 21.01 -1.12
CA ASP A 205 7.61 22.39 -0.64
C ASP A 205 7.13 22.50 0.82
N VAL A 206 8.07 22.30 1.75
CA VAL A 206 7.79 22.34 3.19
C VAL A 206 7.26 23.73 3.62
N LYS A 207 7.73 24.82 2.99
CA LYS A 207 7.27 26.19 3.32
C LYS A 207 5.82 26.40 2.93
N SER A 208 5.40 25.86 1.78
CA SER A 208 4.02 25.94 1.31
C SER A 208 3.09 24.94 1.97
N TRP A 209 3.61 23.90 2.63
CA TRP A 209 2.80 22.82 3.17
C TRP A 209 1.85 23.28 4.29
N LYS A 210 2.32 24.05 5.24
CA LYS A 210 1.48 24.59 6.34
C LYS A 210 0.33 25.48 5.83
N PRO A 211 0.56 26.48 4.92
CA PRO A 211 -0.51 27.19 4.25
C PRO A 211 -1.48 26.31 3.47
N SER A 212 -0.96 25.26 2.80
CA SER A 212 -1.79 24.29 2.06
C SER A 212 -2.70 23.51 3.00
N LEU A 213 -2.18 23.06 4.13
CA LEU A 213 -2.95 22.38 5.19
C LEU A 213 -4.04 23.30 5.77
N ALA A 214 -3.73 24.57 6.01
CA ALA A 214 -4.72 25.53 6.51
C ALA A 214 -5.89 25.70 5.53
N ARG A 215 -5.63 25.77 4.20
CA ARG A 215 -6.68 25.80 3.17
C ARG A 215 -7.55 24.54 3.18
N LEU A 216 -6.97 23.37 3.37
CA LEU A 216 -7.70 22.11 3.51
C LEU A 216 -8.65 22.16 4.71
N LEU A 217 -8.17 22.57 5.89
CA LEU A 217 -8.96 22.65 7.12
C LEU A 217 -10.08 23.68 7.02
N THR A 218 -9.85 24.81 6.34
CA THR A 218 -10.87 25.81 6.04
C THR A 218 -11.99 25.24 5.18
N LYS A 219 -11.64 24.45 4.16
CA LYS A 219 -12.63 23.83 3.26
C LYS A 219 -13.40 22.69 3.92
N TYR A 220 -12.75 21.92 4.79
CA TYR A 220 -13.32 20.73 5.42
C TYR A 220 -13.25 20.81 6.95
N PRO A 221 -14.01 21.71 7.60
CA PRO A 221 -13.97 21.87 9.06
C PRO A 221 -14.59 20.68 9.80
N GLN A 222 -15.32 19.80 9.11
CA GLN A 222 -16.06 18.68 9.71
C GLN A 222 -15.52 17.31 9.26
N ILE A 223 -14.20 17.12 9.30
CA ILE A 223 -13.58 15.82 9.00
C ILE A 223 -13.84 14.88 10.19
N ASN A 224 -14.46 13.73 9.93
CA ASN A 224 -14.68 12.70 10.96
C ASN A 224 -13.47 11.78 11.11
N MET A 225 -12.77 11.51 10.02
CA MET A 225 -11.63 10.60 9.98
C MET A 225 -10.65 11.06 8.90
N VAL A 226 -9.36 10.97 9.23
CA VAL A 226 -8.26 11.22 8.30
C VAL A 226 -7.45 9.95 8.16
N ILE A 227 -7.15 9.58 6.93
CA ILE A 227 -6.25 8.46 6.61
C ILE A 227 -4.91 9.06 6.19
N PRO A 228 -3.83 8.85 6.97
CA PRO A 228 -2.48 9.25 6.60
C PRO A 228 -1.89 8.28 5.58
N GLY A 229 -0.96 8.75 4.77
CA GLY A 229 -0.33 7.93 3.74
C GLY A 229 0.55 6.79 4.27
N HIS A 230 0.98 6.86 5.52
CA HIS A 230 1.86 5.87 6.16
C HIS A 230 1.47 5.65 7.62
N ASP A 231 1.90 4.51 8.17
CA ASP A 231 1.85 4.14 9.59
C ASP A 231 0.43 4.09 10.20
N ALA A 232 0.30 4.34 11.50
CA ALA A 232 -0.96 4.25 12.24
C ALA A 232 -2.03 5.20 11.69
N TRP A 233 -3.24 4.68 11.44
CA TRP A 233 -4.33 5.44 10.84
C TRP A 233 -5.59 5.53 11.72
N LYS A 234 -5.72 4.66 12.73
CA LYS A 234 -6.94 4.57 13.58
C LYS A 234 -7.04 5.68 14.61
N ASP A 235 -5.93 6.31 14.92
CA ASP A 235 -5.86 7.36 15.94
C ASP A 235 -6.50 8.67 15.47
N LYS A 236 -6.74 9.54 16.43
CA LYS A 236 -7.10 10.93 16.15
C LYS A 236 -5.89 11.80 16.49
N GLY A 237 -5.43 12.59 15.56
CA GLY A 237 -4.28 13.48 15.84
C GLY A 237 -3.36 13.69 14.66
N GLN A 238 -3.64 13.02 13.53
CA GLN A 238 -2.83 13.09 12.31
C GLN A 238 -2.63 14.54 11.85
N ILE A 239 -3.72 15.34 11.78
CA ILE A 239 -3.66 16.75 11.40
C ILE A 239 -2.79 17.52 12.38
N LYS A 240 -3.07 17.40 13.69
CA LYS A 240 -2.31 18.10 14.75
C LYS A 240 -0.81 17.72 14.70
N ARG A 241 -0.50 16.43 14.48
CA ARG A 241 0.89 15.98 14.36
C ARG A 241 1.55 16.56 13.10
N THR A 242 0.85 16.60 11.98
CA THR A 242 1.35 17.22 10.74
C THR A 242 1.66 18.71 10.97
N GLU A 243 0.76 19.46 11.62
CA GLU A 243 0.98 20.87 11.97
C GLU A 243 2.19 21.06 12.87
N ALA A 244 2.35 20.21 13.89
CA ALA A 244 3.50 20.25 14.80
C ALA A 244 4.82 20.04 14.05
N LEU A 245 4.91 18.99 13.24
CA LEU A 245 6.10 18.69 12.44
C LEU A 245 6.46 19.81 11.46
N LEU A 246 5.45 20.47 10.86
CA LEU A 246 5.66 21.61 9.97
C LEU A 246 6.11 22.87 10.74
N THR A 247 5.82 22.98 12.02
CA THR A 247 6.28 24.09 12.87
C THR A 247 7.71 23.86 13.36
N GLU A 248 8.08 22.63 13.68
CA GLU A 248 9.44 22.23 14.10
C GLU A 248 10.49 22.42 13.01
N LYS A 249 10.10 22.47 11.72
CA LYS A 249 10.96 22.59 10.53
C LYS A 249 11.09 24.02 9.98
N GLN A 250 10.37 24.99 10.56
CA GLN A 250 10.49 26.43 10.24
C GLN A 250 11.51 27.11 11.14
#